data_da71230cb5993c2a3090928c8204fc4c
#
_entry.id   da71230cb5993c2a3090928c8204fc4c
#
_cell.length_a   1.000
_cell.length_b   1.000
_cell.length_c   1.000
_cell.angle_alpha   90.00
_cell.angle_beta   90.00
_cell.angle_gamma   90.00
#
_symmetry.space_group_name_H-M   'P 1'
#
loop_
_entity.id
_entity.type
_entity.pdbx_description
1 polymer ?
#
loop_
_entity_poly.entity_id
_entity_poly.type
_entity_poly.pdbx_seq_one_letter_code
_entity_poly.pdbx_strand_id
1 'polypeptide(L)'
;MAQSTKKLIYNEVKEISFFDELLEWNKDKSIYYWIIVLCSWLSVGLAFYHLFVAVYGTPEGRSFRSIHLSAMMVLAVFIYPLFRNNIKDPVLVKNDSRGNFFRSIGFAYDLIIILSIIFVQLWTTWDVENFMMRYGDKYIGDIIVGSILIFIVLDATRRAVGWAMVFVAGFFMLHALYAHKFFGFFYGPPTRLAKYIDTLFMTSDGIYGIPLYVASTYIVLFIIFGGILIRSGVGRFFVDLAVALTGHRTGGPAKAAVVASGMTGTVYGSAVANVVTTGSFTIPLMKNYGYRAKFAA
;
A
#
# COMPACT_ATOMS: atom_id res chain seq x y z
N MET A 1 22.38 -14.88 -36.28
CA MET A 1 21.76 -15.51 -35.10
C MET A 1 21.71 -14.59 -33.85
N ALA A 2 22.77 -13.90 -33.47
CA ALA A 2 22.80 -13.06 -32.27
C ALA A 2 21.85 -11.80 -32.29
N GLN A 3 21.58 -11.23 -33.46
CA GLN A 3 20.65 -10.07 -33.58
C GLN A 3 19.18 -10.48 -33.52
N SER A 4 18.82 -11.67 -33.97
CA SER A 4 17.45 -12.20 -33.88
C SER A 4 17.07 -12.54 -32.43
N THR A 5 18.03 -13.10 -31.67
CA THR A 5 17.81 -13.40 -30.25
C THR A 5 17.69 -12.17 -29.38
N LYS A 6 18.44 -11.09 -29.68
CA LYS A 6 18.29 -9.79 -28.99
C LYS A 6 16.94 -9.16 -29.24
N LYS A 7 16.37 -9.29 -30.43
CA LYS A 7 15.04 -8.74 -30.76
C LYS A 7 13.91 -9.52 -30.12
N LEU A 8 14.05 -10.85 -29.96
CA LEU A 8 13.10 -11.70 -29.25
C LEU A 8 13.08 -11.41 -27.73
N ILE A 9 14.26 -11.25 -27.12
CA ILE A 9 14.36 -10.93 -25.69
C ILE A 9 13.85 -9.51 -25.40
N TYR A 10 14.05 -8.56 -26.31
CA TYR A 10 13.57 -7.17 -26.16
C TYR A 10 12.04 -7.04 -26.33
N ASN A 11 11.40 -7.94 -27.09
CA ASN A 11 9.95 -7.93 -27.28
C ASN A 11 9.18 -8.71 -26.20
N GLU A 12 9.83 -9.63 -25.45
CA GLU A 12 9.19 -10.40 -24.38
C GLU A 12 9.23 -9.72 -23.00
N VAL A 13 10.09 -8.71 -22.82
CA VAL A 13 10.12 -7.88 -21.61
C VAL A 13 9.61 -6.48 -21.96
N LYS A 14 8.45 -6.39 -22.59
CA LYS A 14 7.61 -5.23 -22.41
C LYS A 14 7.09 -5.36 -20.98
N GLU A 15 7.74 -4.68 -20.04
CA GLU A 15 7.13 -4.40 -18.74
C GLU A 15 5.80 -3.70 -19.04
N ILE A 16 4.76 -4.49 -19.19
CA ILE A 16 3.40 -3.98 -19.19
C ILE A 16 3.23 -3.45 -17.76
N SER A 17 3.42 -2.15 -17.60
CA SER A 17 3.11 -1.49 -16.36
C SER A 17 1.69 -1.92 -15.98
N PHE A 18 1.44 -2.20 -14.71
CA PHE A 18 0.08 -2.46 -14.22
C PHE A 18 -0.94 -1.43 -14.75
N PHE A 19 -0.52 -0.20 -14.96
CA PHE A 19 -1.31 0.87 -15.58
C PHE A 19 -1.46 0.69 -17.10
N ASP A 20 -0.46 0.19 -17.81
CA ASP A 20 -0.56 -0.07 -19.25
C ASP A 20 -1.49 -1.25 -19.52
N GLU A 21 -1.43 -2.30 -18.70
CA GLU A 21 -2.36 -3.43 -18.73
C GLU A 21 -3.80 -3.00 -18.42
N LEU A 22 -3.99 -2.11 -17.45
CA LEU A 22 -5.28 -1.50 -17.13
C LEU A 22 -5.77 -0.54 -18.22
N LEU A 23 -4.88 0.20 -18.89
CA LEU A 23 -5.21 1.12 -19.98
C LEU A 23 -5.49 0.40 -21.29
N GLU A 24 -4.75 -0.68 -21.62
CA GLU A 24 -5.05 -1.51 -22.79
C GLU A 24 -6.37 -2.29 -22.61
N TRP A 25 -6.68 -2.71 -21.39
CA TRP A 25 -7.91 -3.44 -21.08
C TRP A 25 -9.17 -2.58 -21.21
N ASN A 26 -9.04 -1.27 -21.26
CA ASN A 26 -10.17 -0.34 -21.17
C ASN A 26 -10.28 0.63 -22.36
N LYS A 27 -10.15 0.12 -23.60
CA LYS A 27 -10.45 0.90 -24.82
C LYS A 27 -11.92 1.37 -24.90
N ASP A 28 -12.83 0.73 -24.17
CA ASP A 28 -14.20 1.21 -23.97
C ASP A 28 -14.22 2.14 -22.76
N LYS A 29 -14.61 3.40 -22.95
CA LYS A 29 -14.69 4.51 -21.96
C LYS A 29 -15.57 4.16 -20.73
N SER A 30 -15.26 3.11 -20.03
CA SER A 30 -15.94 2.63 -18.81
C SER A 30 -15.61 3.56 -17.64
N ILE A 31 -16.47 3.64 -16.65
CA ILE A 31 -16.27 4.38 -15.39
C ILE A 31 -14.95 4.01 -14.70
N TYR A 32 -14.47 2.77 -14.87
CA TYR A 32 -13.19 2.29 -14.35
C TYR A 32 -11.97 2.99 -14.94
N TYR A 33 -12.01 3.39 -16.22
CA TYR A 33 -10.95 4.17 -16.82
C TYR A 33 -10.77 5.51 -16.08
N TRP A 34 -11.86 6.21 -15.82
CA TRP A 34 -11.81 7.47 -15.10
C TRP A 34 -11.35 7.32 -13.66
N ILE A 35 -11.73 6.23 -12.98
CA ILE A 35 -11.24 5.89 -11.64
C ILE A 35 -9.71 5.70 -11.65
N ILE A 36 -9.17 4.95 -12.62
CA ILE A 36 -7.71 4.73 -12.74
C ILE A 36 -6.98 6.04 -13.02
N VAL A 37 -7.50 6.86 -13.94
CA VAL A 37 -6.94 8.18 -14.24
C VAL A 37 -6.93 9.06 -12.98
N LEU A 38 -8.02 9.10 -12.24
CA LEU A 38 -8.13 9.84 -10.98
C LEU A 38 -7.16 9.34 -9.93
N CYS A 39 -7.03 8.02 -9.75
CA CYS A 39 -6.04 7.42 -8.84
C CYS A 39 -4.61 7.78 -9.22
N SER A 40 -4.30 7.76 -10.52
CA SER A 40 -2.97 8.11 -11.02
C SER A 40 -2.63 9.57 -10.71
N TRP A 41 -3.55 10.49 -10.98
CA TRP A 41 -3.36 11.91 -10.65
C TRP A 41 -3.27 12.16 -9.15
N LEU A 42 -4.11 11.48 -8.35
CA LEU A 42 -4.04 11.56 -6.89
C LEU A 42 -2.68 11.07 -6.37
N SER A 43 -2.19 9.94 -6.90
CA SER A 43 -0.90 9.38 -6.50
C SER A 43 0.26 10.30 -6.87
N VAL A 44 0.25 10.87 -8.07
CA VAL A 44 1.27 11.84 -8.52
C VAL A 44 1.22 13.11 -7.68
N GLY A 45 0.03 13.68 -7.45
CA GLY A 45 -0.16 14.85 -6.61
C GLY A 45 0.32 14.61 -5.17
N LEU A 46 0.00 13.44 -4.61
CA LEU A 46 0.45 13.05 -3.28
C LEU A 46 1.98 12.90 -3.21
N ALA A 47 2.62 12.32 -4.24
CA ALA A 47 4.07 12.23 -4.31
C ALA A 47 4.74 13.61 -4.34
N PHE A 48 4.24 14.52 -5.16
CA PHE A 48 4.73 15.89 -5.20
C PHE A 48 4.51 16.62 -3.87
N TYR A 49 3.37 16.43 -3.22
CA TYR A 49 3.10 17.00 -1.90
C TYR A 49 4.12 16.55 -0.86
N HIS A 50 4.44 15.24 -0.81
CA HIS A 50 5.42 14.72 0.14
C HIS A 50 6.85 15.20 -0.17
N LEU A 51 7.23 15.30 -1.46
CA LEU A 51 8.51 15.88 -1.86
C LEU A 51 8.59 17.36 -1.48
N PHE A 52 7.54 18.13 -1.69
CA PHE A 52 7.46 19.53 -1.27
C PHE A 52 7.63 19.66 0.24
N VAL A 53 6.89 18.89 1.01
CA VAL A 53 6.99 18.89 2.49
C VAL A 53 8.36 18.44 2.98
N ALA A 54 9.03 17.53 2.29
CA ALA A 54 10.39 17.09 2.63
C ALA A 54 11.43 18.21 2.49
N VAL A 55 11.22 19.14 1.53
CA VAL A 55 12.15 20.26 1.28
C VAL A 55 11.84 21.47 2.16
N TYR A 56 10.57 21.82 2.30
CA TYR A 56 10.12 23.05 2.96
C TYR A 56 9.71 22.86 4.42
N GLY A 57 9.65 21.63 4.89
CA GLY A 57 9.21 21.28 6.24
C GLY A 57 7.77 20.85 6.31
N THR A 58 7.42 20.11 7.38
CA THR A 58 6.07 19.65 7.62
C THR A 58 5.19 20.80 8.10
N PRO A 59 3.97 20.95 7.56
CA PRO A 59 2.94 21.78 8.17
C PRO A 59 2.59 21.21 9.55
N GLU A 60 1.52 21.71 10.17
CA GLU A 60 1.06 21.16 11.45
C GLU A 60 1.02 19.61 11.38
N GLY A 61 1.70 18.95 12.36
CA GLY A 61 2.06 17.54 12.26
C GLY A 61 0.87 16.59 12.25
N ARG A 62 -0.26 16.97 12.85
CA ARG A 62 -1.48 16.16 12.82
C ARG A 62 -2.19 16.27 11.48
N SER A 63 -2.34 17.46 10.95
CA SER A 63 -2.96 17.73 9.65
C SER A 63 -2.20 17.01 8.54
N PHE A 64 -0.86 17.06 8.57
CA PHE A 64 -0.02 16.35 7.61
C PHE A 64 -0.26 14.83 7.63
N ARG A 65 -0.24 14.23 8.82
CA ARG A 65 -0.50 12.78 9.00
C ARG A 65 -1.92 12.41 8.59
N SER A 66 -2.89 13.26 8.89
CA SER A 66 -4.30 13.05 8.53
C SER A 66 -4.50 13.07 7.01
N ILE A 67 -3.90 14.03 6.29
CA ILE A 67 -3.94 14.11 4.83
C ILE A 67 -3.31 12.86 4.21
N HIS A 68 -2.13 12.47 4.70
CA HIS A 68 -1.46 11.24 4.23
C HIS A 68 -2.35 10.01 4.41
N LEU A 69 -2.87 9.79 5.63
CA LEU A 69 -3.72 8.64 5.95
C LEU A 69 -4.96 8.60 5.05
N SER A 70 -5.67 9.73 4.95
CA SER A 70 -6.90 9.81 4.16
C SER A 70 -6.65 9.54 2.67
N ALA A 71 -5.60 10.12 2.11
CA ALA A 71 -5.24 9.89 0.71
C ALA A 71 -4.86 8.43 0.46
N MET A 72 -4.06 7.81 1.35
CA MET A 72 -3.70 6.40 1.24
C MET A 72 -4.90 5.47 1.40
N MET A 73 -5.85 5.78 2.30
CA MET A 73 -7.08 5.00 2.44
C MET A 73 -7.97 5.10 1.19
N VAL A 74 -8.11 6.29 0.60
CA VAL A 74 -8.84 6.47 -0.67
C VAL A 74 -8.19 5.64 -1.78
N LEU A 75 -6.87 5.70 -1.94
CA LEU A 75 -6.13 4.87 -2.91
C LEU A 75 -6.33 3.38 -2.63
N ALA A 76 -6.30 2.95 -1.36
CA ALA A 76 -6.51 1.55 -1.00
C ALA A 76 -7.92 1.06 -1.39
N VAL A 77 -8.96 1.88 -1.23
CA VAL A 77 -10.33 1.54 -1.67
C VAL A 77 -10.39 1.36 -3.19
N PHE A 78 -9.74 2.21 -3.96
CA PHE A 78 -9.73 2.11 -5.43
C PHE A 78 -8.89 0.93 -5.93
N ILE A 79 -7.73 0.66 -5.32
CA ILE A 79 -6.83 -0.44 -5.73
C ILE A 79 -7.39 -1.80 -5.31
N TYR A 80 -8.10 -1.86 -4.17
CA TYR A 80 -8.67 -3.07 -3.60
C TYR A 80 -10.20 -2.94 -3.42
N PRO A 81 -11.00 -2.83 -4.50
CA PRO A 81 -12.45 -2.74 -4.40
C PRO A 81 -13.04 -3.99 -3.77
N LEU A 82 -14.20 -3.85 -3.10
CA LEU A 82 -14.82 -4.91 -2.30
C LEU A 82 -15.06 -6.21 -3.09
N PHE A 83 -15.43 -6.12 -4.37
CA PHE A 83 -15.71 -7.26 -5.26
C PHE A 83 -14.73 -7.33 -6.44
N ARG A 84 -13.45 -7.50 -6.16
CA ARG A 84 -12.38 -7.61 -7.17
C ARG A 84 -12.52 -8.85 -8.09
N ASN A 85 -13.09 -9.94 -7.61
CA ASN A 85 -13.12 -11.21 -8.35
C ASN A 85 -13.96 -11.16 -9.64
N ASN A 86 -14.87 -10.19 -9.78
CA ASN A 86 -15.71 -10.03 -10.96
C ASN A 86 -15.05 -9.18 -12.07
N ILE A 87 -13.84 -8.67 -11.85
CA ILE A 87 -13.15 -7.79 -12.82
C ILE A 87 -12.29 -8.61 -13.78
N LYS A 88 -11.88 -9.84 -13.42
CA LYS A 88 -10.93 -10.66 -14.23
C LYS A 88 -11.53 -11.31 -15.48
N ASP A 89 -12.86 -11.48 -15.55
CA ASP A 89 -13.52 -12.12 -16.69
C ASP A 89 -14.70 -11.30 -17.22
N PRO A 90 -14.46 -10.29 -18.07
CA PRO A 90 -15.54 -9.46 -18.64
C PRO A 90 -16.46 -10.26 -19.58
N VAL A 91 -16.00 -11.40 -20.10
CA VAL A 91 -16.76 -12.24 -21.03
C VAL A 91 -17.86 -13.04 -20.32
N LEU A 92 -17.66 -13.43 -19.06
CA LEU A 92 -18.63 -14.21 -18.28
C LEU A 92 -19.71 -13.36 -17.60
N VAL A 93 -19.49 -12.04 -17.47
CA VAL A 93 -20.36 -11.13 -16.69
C VAL A 93 -21.52 -10.57 -17.51
N LYS A 94 -21.57 -10.78 -18.83
CA LYS A 94 -22.49 -10.06 -19.73
C LYS A 94 -23.99 -10.37 -19.54
N ASN A 95 -24.37 -11.39 -18.75
CA ASN A 95 -25.78 -11.80 -18.63
C ASN A 95 -26.25 -12.27 -17.23
N ASP A 96 -25.52 -12.00 -16.15
CA ASP A 96 -25.96 -12.40 -14.81
C ASP A 96 -26.48 -11.19 -14.01
N SER A 97 -27.80 -11.11 -13.89
CA SER A 97 -28.48 -10.06 -13.10
C SER A 97 -28.05 -10.05 -11.63
N ARG A 98 -27.70 -11.22 -11.06
CA ARG A 98 -27.19 -11.31 -9.69
C ARG A 98 -25.79 -10.71 -9.56
N GLY A 99 -24.89 -10.96 -10.53
CA GLY A 99 -23.56 -10.37 -10.56
C GLY A 99 -23.60 -8.85 -10.63
N ASN A 100 -24.50 -8.28 -11.42
CA ASN A 100 -24.68 -6.83 -11.52
C ASN A 100 -25.20 -6.21 -10.22
N PHE A 101 -26.10 -6.88 -9.51
CA PHE A 101 -26.61 -6.42 -8.22
C PHE A 101 -25.51 -6.35 -7.15
N PHE A 102 -24.71 -7.42 -6.97
CA PHE A 102 -23.60 -7.42 -6.02
C PHE A 102 -22.53 -6.40 -6.37
N ARG A 103 -22.28 -6.17 -7.64
CA ARG A 103 -21.34 -5.14 -8.11
C ARG A 103 -21.83 -3.73 -7.75
N SER A 104 -23.13 -3.45 -7.91
CA SER A 104 -23.71 -2.16 -7.53
C SER A 104 -23.63 -1.92 -6.02
N ILE A 105 -23.89 -2.95 -5.21
CA ILE A 105 -23.73 -2.88 -3.74
C ILE A 105 -22.28 -2.61 -3.36
N GLY A 106 -21.32 -3.30 -3.98
CA GLY A 106 -19.90 -3.10 -3.72
C GLY A 106 -19.45 -1.69 -4.05
N PHE A 107 -19.88 -1.16 -5.19
CA PHE A 107 -19.59 0.21 -5.56
C PHE A 107 -20.20 1.23 -4.60
N ALA A 108 -21.47 1.02 -4.19
CA ALA A 108 -22.12 1.90 -3.21
C ALA A 108 -21.41 1.87 -1.85
N TYR A 109 -20.97 0.68 -1.41
CA TYR A 109 -20.19 0.55 -0.18
C TYR A 109 -18.84 1.29 -0.27
N ASP A 110 -18.10 1.11 -1.37
CA ASP A 110 -16.82 1.80 -1.60
C ASP A 110 -17.00 3.31 -1.63
N LEU A 111 -18.08 3.81 -2.24
CA LEU A 111 -18.42 5.23 -2.24
C LEU A 111 -18.72 5.75 -0.83
N ILE A 112 -19.49 5.00 -0.03
CA ILE A 112 -19.77 5.35 1.38
C ILE A 112 -18.47 5.42 2.18
N ILE A 113 -17.55 4.47 2.01
CA ILE A 113 -16.24 4.50 2.68
C ILE A 113 -15.44 5.75 2.28
N ILE A 114 -15.37 6.09 0.99
CA ILE A 114 -14.66 7.29 0.51
C ILE A 114 -15.27 8.57 1.09
N LEU A 115 -16.59 8.68 1.07
CA LEU A 115 -17.29 9.83 1.67
C LEU A 115 -17.03 9.92 3.18
N SER A 116 -16.99 8.79 3.88
CA SER A 116 -16.66 8.73 5.30
C SER A 116 -15.21 9.14 5.57
N ILE A 117 -14.26 8.75 4.72
CA ILE A 117 -12.86 9.21 4.81
C ILE A 117 -12.78 10.73 4.67
N ILE A 118 -13.45 11.29 3.67
CA ILE A 118 -13.47 12.74 3.44
C ILE A 118 -14.12 13.47 4.64
N PHE A 119 -15.22 12.94 5.15
CA PHE A 119 -15.90 13.50 6.32
C PHE A 119 -14.99 13.50 7.55
N VAL A 120 -14.33 12.39 7.88
CA VAL A 120 -13.37 12.30 8.99
C VAL A 120 -12.21 13.28 8.79
N GLN A 121 -11.70 13.39 7.55
CA GLN A 121 -10.63 14.33 7.23
C GLN A 121 -11.07 15.79 7.50
N LEU A 122 -12.22 16.19 7.01
CA LEU A 122 -12.75 17.53 7.24
C LEU A 122 -12.99 17.79 8.71
N TRP A 123 -13.55 16.83 9.46
CA TRP A 123 -13.79 16.96 10.89
C TRP A 123 -12.51 17.21 11.69
N THR A 124 -11.42 16.56 11.33
CA THR A 124 -10.13 16.66 12.04
C THR A 124 -9.30 17.87 11.65
N THR A 125 -9.48 18.40 10.45
CA THR A 125 -8.61 19.46 9.91
C THR A 125 -9.28 20.84 9.80
N TRP A 126 -10.60 20.92 9.89
CA TRP A 126 -11.32 22.19 9.80
C TRP A 126 -10.93 23.16 10.91
N ASP A 127 -10.81 22.65 12.14
CA ASP A 127 -10.42 23.42 13.32
C ASP A 127 -9.58 22.56 14.25
N VAL A 128 -8.32 22.41 13.87
CA VAL A 128 -7.38 21.50 14.54
C VAL A 128 -7.13 21.91 15.99
N GLU A 129 -7.06 23.21 16.27
CA GLU A 129 -6.78 23.71 17.61
C GLU A 129 -7.91 23.38 18.59
N ASN A 130 -9.15 23.71 18.25
CA ASN A 130 -10.31 23.37 19.08
C ASN A 130 -10.53 21.84 19.14
N PHE A 131 -10.26 21.12 18.06
CA PHE A 131 -10.32 19.66 18.06
C PHE A 131 -9.32 19.06 19.08
N MET A 132 -8.09 19.55 19.11
CA MET A 132 -7.05 19.07 20.04
C MET A 132 -7.36 19.42 21.49
N MET A 133 -7.99 20.58 21.75
CA MET A 133 -8.37 21.01 23.11
C MET A 133 -9.50 20.17 23.71
N ARG A 134 -10.33 19.52 22.86
CA ARG A 134 -11.43 18.65 23.33
C ARG A 134 -10.99 17.27 23.84
N TYR A 135 -9.70 16.96 23.82
CA TYR A 135 -9.21 15.68 24.35
C TYR A 135 -9.61 15.48 25.81
N GLY A 136 -10.31 14.39 26.10
CA GLY A 136 -10.83 14.07 27.43
C GLY A 136 -12.26 14.56 27.71
N ASP A 137 -12.82 15.46 26.88
CA ASP A 137 -14.16 16.03 27.01
C ASP A 137 -15.16 15.07 26.43
N LYS A 138 -15.37 13.99 26.50
CA LYS A 138 -16.41 13.03 26.05
C LYS A 138 -17.43 13.63 25.05
N TYR A 139 -16.94 14.41 24.08
CA TYR A 139 -17.80 14.98 23.06
C TYR A 139 -18.32 13.85 22.14
N ILE A 140 -19.63 13.68 22.11
CA ILE A 140 -20.26 12.57 21.38
C ILE A 140 -19.87 12.55 19.89
N GLY A 141 -19.74 13.74 19.27
CA GLY A 141 -19.31 13.86 17.88
C GLY A 141 -17.94 13.24 17.63
N ASP A 142 -16.95 13.50 18.49
CA ASP A 142 -15.59 12.97 18.36
C ASP A 142 -15.56 11.44 18.58
N ILE A 143 -16.42 10.91 19.47
CA ILE A 143 -16.56 9.47 19.68
C ILE A 143 -17.14 8.78 18.44
N ILE A 144 -18.16 9.37 17.81
CA ILE A 144 -18.76 8.82 16.58
C ILE A 144 -17.75 8.85 15.43
N VAL A 145 -17.12 10.01 15.19
CA VAL A 145 -16.15 10.19 14.10
C VAL A 145 -14.92 9.30 14.31
N GLY A 146 -14.42 9.19 15.53
CA GLY A 146 -13.33 8.28 15.89
C GLY A 146 -13.70 6.80 15.67
N SER A 147 -14.93 6.41 15.99
CA SER A 147 -15.43 5.05 15.70
C SER A 147 -15.49 4.78 14.20
N ILE A 148 -15.94 5.75 13.41
CA ILE A 148 -15.96 5.66 11.94
C ILE A 148 -14.52 5.50 11.41
N LEU A 149 -13.57 6.30 11.90
CA LEU A 149 -12.16 6.17 11.50
C LEU A 149 -11.60 4.78 11.81
N ILE A 150 -11.81 4.28 13.02
CA ILE A 150 -11.35 2.94 13.42
C ILE A 150 -11.92 1.88 12.46
N PHE A 151 -13.21 1.96 12.16
CA PHE A 151 -13.84 1.05 11.20
C PHE A 151 -13.21 1.13 9.81
N ILE A 152 -12.98 2.34 9.29
CA ILE A 152 -12.35 2.55 7.97
C ILE A 152 -10.94 1.97 7.94
N VAL A 153 -10.13 2.19 8.99
CA VAL A 153 -8.77 1.64 9.09
C VAL A 153 -8.80 0.12 9.12
N LEU A 154 -9.72 -0.50 9.84
CA LEU A 154 -9.90 -1.96 9.85
C LEU A 154 -10.36 -2.49 8.48
N ASP A 155 -11.27 -1.80 7.79
CA ASP A 155 -11.69 -2.18 6.43
C ASP A 155 -10.55 -2.04 5.43
N ALA A 156 -9.77 -0.96 5.48
CA ALA A 156 -8.58 -0.78 4.65
C ALA A 156 -7.53 -1.88 4.91
N THR A 157 -7.30 -2.23 6.19
CA THR A 157 -6.42 -3.33 6.58
C THR A 157 -6.90 -4.67 6.03
N ARG A 158 -8.21 -4.95 6.13
CA ARG A 158 -8.83 -6.15 5.56
C ARG A 158 -8.60 -6.25 4.06
N ARG A 159 -8.73 -5.13 3.35
CA ARG A 159 -8.56 -5.07 1.88
C ARG A 159 -7.11 -5.27 1.44
N ALA A 160 -6.17 -4.62 2.11
CA ALA A 160 -4.76 -4.59 1.72
C ALA A 160 -3.96 -5.80 2.24
N VAL A 161 -4.20 -6.20 3.49
CA VAL A 161 -3.40 -7.23 4.20
C VAL A 161 -4.20 -8.53 4.42
N GLY A 162 -5.51 -8.41 4.57
CA GLY A 162 -6.42 -9.54 4.80
C GLY A 162 -6.96 -9.64 6.23
N TRP A 163 -7.77 -10.66 6.46
CA TRP A 163 -8.49 -10.85 7.72
C TRP A 163 -7.60 -11.15 8.92
N ALA A 164 -6.44 -11.77 8.72
CA ALA A 164 -5.55 -12.15 9.82
C ALA A 164 -5.15 -10.94 10.67
N MET A 165 -4.76 -9.84 10.06
CA MET A 165 -4.38 -8.60 10.77
C MET A 165 -5.58 -7.94 11.45
N VAL A 166 -6.77 -8.02 10.85
CA VAL A 166 -8.02 -7.51 11.46
C VAL A 166 -8.36 -8.28 12.73
N PHE A 167 -8.22 -9.60 12.71
CA PHE A 167 -8.45 -10.42 13.93
C PHE A 167 -7.44 -10.11 15.03
N VAL A 168 -6.16 -9.93 14.69
CA VAL A 168 -5.14 -9.54 15.65
C VAL A 168 -5.46 -8.17 16.27
N ALA A 169 -5.74 -7.17 15.43
CA ALA A 169 -6.12 -5.84 15.89
C ALA A 169 -7.40 -5.89 16.75
N GLY A 170 -8.43 -6.60 16.29
CA GLY A 170 -9.69 -6.78 17.02
C GLY A 170 -9.49 -7.46 18.38
N PHE A 171 -8.63 -8.46 18.48
CA PHE A 171 -8.28 -9.10 19.74
C PHE A 171 -7.69 -8.09 20.74
N PHE A 172 -6.70 -7.29 20.31
CA PHE A 172 -6.11 -6.28 21.20
C PHE A 172 -7.07 -5.14 21.53
N MET A 173 -7.96 -4.77 20.63
CA MET A 173 -9.02 -3.80 20.91
C MET A 173 -9.99 -4.33 21.97
N LEU A 174 -10.43 -5.58 21.85
CA LEU A 174 -11.29 -6.22 22.84
C LEU A 174 -10.55 -6.40 24.17
N HIS A 175 -9.28 -6.79 24.13
CA HIS A 175 -8.47 -6.89 25.33
C HIS A 175 -8.37 -5.53 26.04
N ALA A 176 -8.09 -4.43 25.33
CA ALA A 176 -8.00 -3.10 25.95
C ALA A 176 -9.29 -2.66 26.66
N LEU A 177 -10.46 -3.07 26.15
CA LEU A 177 -11.76 -2.76 26.76
C LEU A 177 -12.10 -3.69 27.93
N TYR A 178 -11.71 -4.96 27.85
CA TYR A 178 -12.09 -6.01 28.81
C TYR A 178 -10.92 -6.59 29.57
N ALA A 179 -9.78 -5.89 29.68
CA ALA A 179 -8.56 -6.36 30.33
C ALA A 179 -8.79 -6.83 31.77
N HIS A 180 -9.75 -6.24 32.49
CA HIS A 180 -10.13 -6.63 33.84
C HIS A 180 -10.81 -8.01 33.96
N LYS A 181 -11.21 -8.62 32.83
CA LYS A 181 -11.79 -9.98 32.79
C LYS A 181 -10.76 -11.05 32.47
N PHE A 182 -9.57 -10.66 32.08
CA PHE A 182 -8.48 -11.59 31.81
C PHE A 182 -7.73 -11.91 33.09
N PHE A 183 -6.90 -12.96 33.07
CA PHE A 183 -6.12 -13.38 34.22
C PHE A 183 -4.60 -13.39 33.92
N GLY A 184 -3.78 -13.39 34.96
CA GLY A 184 -2.33 -13.44 34.83
C GLY A 184 -1.75 -12.19 34.13
N PHE A 185 -0.86 -12.42 33.19
CA PHE A 185 -0.16 -11.35 32.46
C PHE A 185 -1.10 -10.43 31.66
N PHE A 186 -2.24 -10.93 31.24
CA PHE A 186 -3.23 -10.17 30.47
C PHE A 186 -4.23 -9.37 31.32
N TYR A 187 -4.13 -9.45 32.67
CA TYR A 187 -4.98 -8.65 33.54
C TYR A 187 -4.58 -7.16 33.48
N GLY A 188 -5.57 -6.28 33.40
CA GLY A 188 -5.36 -4.83 33.38
C GLY A 188 -6.58 -4.04 33.88
N PRO A 189 -6.45 -2.74 34.13
CA PRO A 189 -7.57 -1.90 34.55
C PRO A 189 -8.61 -1.78 33.44
N PRO A 190 -9.91 -1.64 33.77
CA PRO A 190 -10.97 -1.45 32.78
C PRO A 190 -10.84 -0.10 32.10
N THR A 191 -10.94 -0.09 30.77
CA THR A 191 -10.97 1.13 29.98
C THR A 191 -12.38 1.37 29.45
N ARG A 192 -12.92 2.58 29.63
CA ARG A 192 -14.23 2.96 29.07
C ARG A 192 -14.09 3.14 27.55
N LEU A 193 -15.11 2.71 26.81
CA LEU A 193 -15.13 2.80 25.33
C LEU A 193 -14.85 4.22 24.82
N ALA A 194 -15.48 5.23 25.41
CA ALA A 194 -15.26 6.63 25.05
C ALA A 194 -13.79 7.04 25.20
N LYS A 195 -13.16 6.72 26.34
CA LYS A 195 -11.73 7.01 26.55
C LYS A 195 -10.82 6.25 25.59
N TYR A 196 -11.19 5.02 25.26
CA TYR A 196 -10.44 4.21 24.31
C TYR A 196 -10.46 4.82 22.89
N ILE A 197 -11.64 5.20 22.41
CA ILE A 197 -11.81 5.87 21.11
C ILE A 197 -11.07 7.20 21.10
N ASP A 198 -11.21 7.98 22.14
CA ASP A 198 -10.56 9.27 22.33
C ASP A 198 -9.02 9.12 22.23
N THR A 199 -8.45 8.15 22.92
CA THR A 199 -7.02 7.84 22.84
C THR A 199 -6.61 7.45 21.42
N LEU A 200 -7.34 6.56 20.75
CA LEU A 200 -6.99 6.13 19.39
C LEU A 200 -7.14 7.24 18.35
N PHE A 201 -8.12 8.12 18.52
CA PHE A 201 -8.47 9.13 17.53
C PHE A 201 -7.77 10.47 17.77
N MET A 202 -7.62 10.93 19.02
CA MET A 202 -7.16 12.29 19.33
C MET A 202 -5.69 12.37 19.74
N THR A 203 -5.08 11.27 20.23
CA THR A 203 -3.72 11.33 20.76
C THR A 203 -2.67 10.86 19.76
N SER A 204 -1.41 11.17 20.07
CA SER A 204 -0.24 10.66 19.36
C SER A 204 0.10 9.20 19.70
N ASP A 205 -0.60 8.60 20.66
CA ASP A 205 -0.45 7.18 21.01
C ASP A 205 -1.43 6.28 20.23
N GLY A 206 -2.33 6.88 19.46
CA GLY A 206 -3.33 6.20 18.65
C GLY A 206 -2.95 6.08 17.17
N ILE A 207 -3.98 6.17 16.31
CA ILE A 207 -3.84 6.02 14.85
C ILE A 207 -2.89 7.06 14.27
N TYR A 208 -2.92 8.29 14.79
CA TYR A 208 -2.06 9.39 14.35
C TYR A 208 -0.69 9.41 15.05
N GLY A 209 -0.27 8.29 15.59
CA GLY A 209 0.96 8.11 16.35
C GLY A 209 2.24 7.98 15.53
N ILE A 210 3.28 7.46 16.21
CA ILE A 210 4.61 7.27 15.64
C ILE A 210 4.61 6.44 14.35
N PRO A 211 3.85 5.31 14.23
CA PRO A 211 3.87 4.52 13.01
C PRO A 211 3.38 5.31 11.79
N LEU A 212 2.33 6.11 11.93
CA LEU A 212 1.84 6.95 10.85
C LEU A 212 2.78 8.12 10.55
N TYR A 213 3.43 8.69 11.57
CA TYR A 213 4.47 9.70 11.39
C TYR A 213 5.62 9.15 10.53
N VAL A 214 6.14 7.98 10.86
CA VAL A 214 7.22 7.34 10.10
C VAL A 214 6.76 7.00 8.68
N ALA A 215 5.52 6.50 8.52
CA ALA A 215 4.97 6.20 7.21
C ALA A 215 4.87 7.45 6.32
N SER A 216 4.35 8.55 6.86
CA SER A 216 4.10 9.79 6.12
C SER A 216 5.36 10.61 5.82
N THR A 217 6.41 10.50 6.66
CA THR A 217 7.64 11.29 6.50
C THR A 217 8.76 10.52 5.82
N TYR A 218 9.03 9.28 6.25
CA TYR A 218 10.19 8.54 5.78
C TYR A 218 9.83 7.47 4.75
N ILE A 219 8.87 6.58 5.08
CA ILE A 219 8.59 5.42 4.23
C ILE A 219 8.08 5.85 2.86
N VAL A 220 7.19 6.85 2.79
CA VAL A 220 6.67 7.36 1.51
C VAL A 220 7.78 7.93 0.63
N LEU A 221 8.75 8.66 1.20
CA LEU A 221 9.87 9.20 0.46
C LEU A 221 10.80 8.09 -0.06
N PHE A 222 11.07 7.07 0.75
CA PHE A 222 11.83 5.90 0.30
C PHE A 222 11.12 5.14 -0.82
N ILE A 223 9.78 5.02 -0.77
CA ILE A 223 9.01 4.38 -1.84
C ILE A 223 9.09 5.20 -3.13
N ILE A 224 8.94 6.53 -3.06
CA ILE A 224 9.07 7.44 -4.22
C ILE A 224 10.48 7.34 -4.79
N PHE A 225 11.52 7.43 -3.96
CA PHE A 225 12.91 7.30 -4.36
C PHE A 225 13.19 5.94 -5.01
N GLY A 226 12.73 4.85 -4.39
CA GLY A 226 12.83 3.50 -4.95
C GLY A 226 12.18 3.39 -6.33
N GLY A 227 10.98 3.96 -6.50
CA GLY A 227 10.29 4.01 -7.78
C GLY A 227 11.07 4.75 -8.88
N ILE A 228 11.71 5.87 -8.54
CA ILE A 228 12.59 6.61 -9.45
C ILE A 228 13.82 5.77 -9.80
N LEU A 229 14.45 5.14 -8.81
CA LEU A 229 15.62 4.29 -9.04
C LEU A 229 15.32 3.09 -9.94
N ILE A 230 14.16 2.46 -9.77
CA ILE A 230 13.73 1.36 -10.67
C ILE A 230 13.67 1.86 -12.11
N ARG A 231 13.03 2.98 -12.35
CA ARG A 231 12.87 3.55 -13.70
C ARG A 231 14.17 4.09 -14.29
N SER A 232 15.15 4.49 -13.48
CA SER A 232 16.46 4.94 -13.94
C SER A 232 17.41 3.80 -14.38
N GLY A 233 17.00 2.52 -14.23
CA GLY A 233 17.79 1.37 -14.62
C GLY A 233 18.80 0.88 -13.59
N VAL A 234 18.76 1.40 -12.37
CA VAL A 234 19.69 1.01 -11.28
C VAL A 234 19.61 -0.50 -10.98
N GLY A 235 18.45 -1.13 -11.11
CA GLY A 235 18.33 -2.59 -10.93
C GLY A 235 19.21 -3.37 -11.91
N ARG A 236 19.23 -2.98 -13.20
CA ARG A 236 20.10 -3.58 -14.19
C ARG A 236 21.58 -3.30 -13.91
N PHE A 237 21.91 -2.08 -13.53
CA PHE A 237 23.28 -1.71 -13.13
C PHE A 237 23.80 -2.59 -11.98
N PHE A 238 22.98 -2.87 -10.95
CA PHE A 238 23.36 -3.75 -9.85
C PHE A 238 23.60 -5.18 -10.29
N VAL A 239 22.79 -5.69 -11.22
CA VAL A 239 23.00 -7.03 -11.79
C VAL A 239 24.30 -7.07 -12.61
N ASP A 240 24.54 -6.09 -13.46
CA ASP A 240 25.77 -6.01 -14.28
C ASP A 240 27.02 -5.89 -13.39
N LEU A 241 26.95 -5.06 -12.34
CA LEU A 241 28.02 -4.90 -11.35
C LEU A 241 28.27 -6.23 -10.58
N ALA A 242 27.21 -6.90 -10.13
CA ALA A 242 27.34 -8.18 -9.44
C ALA A 242 27.97 -9.25 -10.34
N VAL A 243 27.60 -9.29 -11.62
CA VAL A 243 28.21 -10.18 -12.63
C VAL A 243 29.69 -9.83 -12.85
N ALA A 244 30.04 -8.55 -12.93
CA ALA A 244 31.44 -8.12 -13.05
C ALA A 244 32.29 -8.54 -11.84
N LEU A 245 31.75 -8.49 -10.63
CA LEU A 245 32.45 -8.85 -9.41
C LEU A 245 32.57 -10.37 -9.18
N THR A 246 31.58 -11.14 -9.61
CA THR A 246 31.51 -12.59 -9.27
C THR A 246 31.51 -13.52 -10.47
N GLY A 247 31.29 -13.00 -11.67
CA GLY A 247 31.09 -13.81 -12.89
C GLY A 247 32.27 -14.69 -13.27
N HIS A 248 33.51 -14.29 -12.95
CA HIS A 248 34.73 -15.03 -13.21
C HIS A 248 34.96 -16.19 -12.24
N ARG A 249 34.17 -16.35 -11.20
CA ARG A 249 34.31 -17.39 -10.18
C ARG A 249 33.42 -18.59 -10.50
N THR A 250 33.80 -19.77 -10.03
CA THR A 250 32.97 -20.97 -10.09
C THR A 250 31.58 -20.70 -9.47
N GLY A 251 30.51 -20.98 -10.23
CA GLY A 251 29.15 -20.65 -9.83
C GLY A 251 28.83 -19.15 -9.95
N GLY A 252 29.57 -18.41 -10.77
CA GLY A 252 29.46 -16.95 -10.96
C GLY A 252 28.04 -16.42 -11.09
N PRO A 253 27.18 -16.96 -11.98
CA PRO A 253 25.81 -16.48 -12.15
C PRO A 253 24.94 -16.59 -10.90
N ALA A 254 25.07 -17.68 -10.12
CA ALA A 254 24.34 -17.86 -8.87
C ALA A 254 24.85 -16.89 -7.79
N LYS A 255 26.17 -16.67 -7.69
CA LYS A 255 26.76 -15.69 -6.78
C LYS A 255 26.36 -14.25 -7.17
N ALA A 256 26.34 -13.94 -8.47
CA ALA A 256 25.88 -12.67 -8.99
C ALA A 256 24.42 -12.41 -8.59
N ALA A 257 23.54 -13.41 -8.64
CA ALA A 257 22.14 -13.28 -8.24
C ALA A 257 22.02 -12.89 -6.76
N VAL A 258 22.80 -13.52 -5.86
CA VAL A 258 22.80 -13.21 -4.42
C VAL A 258 23.31 -11.79 -4.16
N VAL A 259 24.43 -11.42 -4.78
CA VAL A 259 25.03 -10.07 -4.63
C VAL A 259 24.08 -8.99 -5.18
N ALA A 260 23.53 -9.19 -6.38
CA ALA A 260 22.57 -8.27 -6.98
C ALA A 260 21.32 -8.09 -6.11
N SER A 261 20.78 -9.20 -5.57
CA SER A 261 19.63 -9.14 -4.66
C SER A 261 19.95 -8.40 -3.35
N GLY A 262 21.15 -8.60 -2.79
CA GLY A 262 21.62 -7.85 -1.64
C GLY A 262 21.72 -6.35 -1.92
N MET A 263 22.35 -5.96 -3.04
CA MET A 263 22.46 -4.56 -3.45
C MET A 263 21.09 -3.92 -3.72
N THR A 264 20.21 -4.62 -4.44
CA THR A 264 18.87 -4.14 -4.74
C THR A 264 18.03 -4.04 -3.46
N GLY A 265 18.21 -4.98 -2.53
CA GLY A 265 17.52 -4.99 -1.23
C GLY A 265 17.84 -3.77 -0.35
N THR A 266 18.97 -3.10 -0.55
CA THR A 266 19.27 -1.84 0.15
C THR A 266 18.40 -0.68 -0.32
N VAL A 267 17.85 -0.78 -1.52
CA VAL A 267 17.00 0.25 -2.15
C VAL A 267 15.51 -0.07 -1.98
N TYR A 268 15.16 -1.38 -1.99
CA TYR A 268 13.77 -1.81 -1.88
C TYR A 268 13.36 -2.04 -0.43
N GLY A 269 12.27 -1.39 0.00
CA GLY A 269 11.63 -1.68 1.29
C GLY A 269 10.79 -2.97 1.31
N SER A 270 10.60 -3.64 0.18
CA SER A 270 9.78 -4.84 0.03
C SER A 270 10.58 -6.03 -0.48
N ALA A 271 10.60 -7.13 0.30
CA ALA A 271 11.22 -8.39 -0.12
C ALA A 271 10.59 -8.94 -1.41
N VAL A 272 9.27 -8.83 -1.57
CA VAL A 272 8.56 -9.30 -2.78
C VAL A 272 8.97 -8.49 -4.00
N ALA A 273 9.03 -7.15 -3.90
CA ALA A 273 9.49 -6.31 -4.99
C ALA A 273 10.93 -6.60 -5.37
N ASN A 274 11.82 -6.84 -4.39
CA ASN A 274 13.21 -7.23 -4.64
C ASN A 274 13.30 -8.55 -5.41
N VAL A 275 12.59 -9.58 -4.97
CA VAL A 275 12.57 -10.88 -5.66
C VAL A 275 12.06 -10.78 -7.10
N VAL A 276 10.97 -10.07 -7.33
CA VAL A 276 10.39 -9.88 -8.66
C VAL A 276 11.38 -9.14 -9.58
N THR A 277 11.98 -8.06 -9.10
CA THR A 277 12.88 -7.22 -9.90
C THR A 277 14.21 -7.95 -10.19
N THR A 278 14.90 -8.44 -9.17
CA THR A 278 16.17 -9.14 -9.38
C THR A 278 15.98 -10.46 -10.07
N GLY A 279 14.92 -11.21 -9.76
CA GLY A 279 14.58 -12.49 -10.38
C GLY A 279 14.32 -12.37 -11.88
N SER A 280 13.72 -11.28 -12.34
CA SER A 280 13.47 -11.06 -13.77
C SER A 280 14.75 -11.05 -14.63
N PHE A 281 15.88 -10.64 -14.05
CA PHE A 281 17.19 -10.63 -14.71
C PHE A 281 18.04 -11.84 -14.35
N THR A 282 18.07 -12.25 -13.09
CA THR A 282 18.99 -13.29 -12.60
C THR A 282 18.54 -14.70 -12.96
N ILE A 283 17.24 -14.98 -12.99
CA ILE A 283 16.73 -16.31 -13.39
C ILE A 283 17.05 -16.61 -14.86
N PRO A 284 16.76 -15.73 -15.84
CA PRO A 284 17.21 -15.94 -17.23
C PRO A 284 18.72 -16.04 -17.35
N LEU A 285 19.49 -15.22 -16.61
CA LEU A 285 20.96 -15.30 -16.60
C LEU A 285 21.42 -16.69 -16.18
N MET A 286 20.97 -17.20 -15.05
CA MET A 286 21.34 -18.55 -14.57
C MET A 286 20.94 -19.65 -15.54
N LYS A 287 19.73 -19.58 -16.12
CA LYS A 287 19.26 -20.55 -17.13
C LYS A 287 20.15 -20.56 -18.39
N ASN A 288 20.59 -19.41 -18.85
CA ASN A 288 21.49 -19.28 -20.01
C ASN A 288 22.88 -19.90 -19.75
N TYR A 289 23.31 -19.99 -18.49
CA TYR A 289 24.54 -20.68 -18.08
C TYR A 289 24.33 -22.16 -17.72
N GLY A 290 23.16 -22.74 -18.07
CA GLY A 290 22.90 -24.17 -17.93
C GLY A 290 22.33 -24.60 -16.56
N TYR A 291 21.93 -23.68 -15.69
CA TYR A 291 21.28 -24.05 -14.45
C TYR A 291 19.87 -24.57 -14.71
N ARG A 292 19.45 -25.60 -13.97
CA ARG A 292 18.10 -26.14 -14.05
C ARG A 292 17.09 -25.07 -13.61
N ALA A 293 15.93 -24.97 -14.28
CA ALA A 293 14.92 -23.95 -13.99
C ALA A 293 14.47 -23.94 -12.52
N LYS A 294 14.32 -25.12 -11.89
CA LYS A 294 13.97 -25.26 -10.46
C LYS A 294 15.05 -24.74 -9.50
N PHE A 295 16.31 -24.69 -9.94
CA PHE A 295 17.40 -24.17 -9.12
C PHE A 295 17.59 -22.67 -9.34
N ALA A 296 17.28 -22.17 -10.54
CA ALA A 296 17.40 -20.75 -10.87
C ALA A 296 16.28 -19.88 -10.30
N ALA A 297 15.11 -20.48 -10.02
CA ALA A 297 13.95 -19.83 -9.42
C ALA A 297 13.95 -20.01 -7.91
#